data_04f78417534dacf121898cf5c420f798
#
_entry.id   04f78417534dacf121898cf5c420f798
#
_cell.length_a   1.000
_cell.length_b   1.000
_cell.length_c   1.000
_cell.angle_alpha   90.00
_cell.angle_beta   90.00
_cell.angle_gamma   90.00
#
_symmetry.space_group_name_H-M   'P 1'
#
loop_
_entity.id
_entity.type
_entity.pdbx_description
1 polymer ?
#
loop_
_entity_poly.entity_id
_entity_poly.type
_entity_poly.pdbx_seq_one_letter_code
_entity_poly.pdbx_strand_id
1 'polypeptide(L)'
;QAAIGFLTRTGQMCDDKRQEFILLSDTLGVTMLVDAINHQTSDPMVSESTVLGPFYVADPPEVARGESIDWNVEGEPFFVEGRVHDERGEPLANVVIDVWQSDSEGFYDVQKELESASLRARFSTDDQGQYAFWTVTPSPYPIPTDGPVGKMLEVTGRHPYRPAHVHFMLMAEGFETLVTQVFAENDPYLNSDAV
;
A
#
# COMPACT_ATOMS: atom_id res chain seq x y z
N GLN A 1 33.09 -0.08 12.22
CA GLN A 1 32.57 1.10 12.96
C GLN A 1 31.47 1.83 12.17
N ALA A 2 31.60 2.07 10.84
CA ALA A 2 30.59 2.77 10.05
C ALA A 2 29.22 2.07 10.06
N ALA A 3 29.18 0.75 9.87
CA ALA A 3 27.94 -0.01 9.89
C ALA A 3 27.23 0.04 11.26
N ILE A 4 27.98 -0.09 12.35
CA ILE A 4 27.43 0.04 13.72
C ILE A 4 26.85 1.44 13.92
N GLY A 5 27.59 2.49 13.50
CA GLY A 5 27.10 3.86 13.58
C GLY A 5 25.82 4.11 12.74
N PHE A 6 25.70 3.47 11.58
CA PHE A 6 24.51 3.53 10.75
C PHE A 6 23.31 2.90 11.47
N LEU A 7 23.43 1.64 11.93
CA LEU A 7 22.34 0.95 12.64
C LEU A 7 21.94 1.66 13.93
N THR A 8 22.92 2.20 14.68
CA THR A 8 22.63 2.99 15.89
C THR A 8 21.79 4.22 15.59
N ARG A 9 22.15 5.00 14.56
CA ARG A 9 21.35 6.17 14.16
C ARG A 9 19.99 5.79 13.63
N THR A 10 19.86 4.68 12.89
CA THR A 10 18.58 4.13 12.45
C THR A 10 17.66 3.86 13.64
N GLY A 11 18.16 3.19 14.68
CA GLY A 11 17.39 2.95 15.89
C GLY A 11 17.04 4.22 16.67
N GLN A 12 17.97 5.18 16.75
CA GLN A 12 17.74 6.45 17.41
C GLN A 12 16.68 7.35 16.72
N MET A 13 16.39 7.07 15.44
CA MET A 13 15.37 7.79 14.67
C MET A 13 13.99 7.15 14.79
N CYS A 14 13.86 6.00 15.43
CA CYS A 14 12.57 5.37 15.67
C CYS A 14 11.87 6.01 16.88
N ASP A 15 10.59 6.28 16.71
CA ASP A 15 9.66 6.73 17.77
C ASP A 15 8.27 6.10 17.55
N ASP A 16 7.24 6.59 18.23
CA ASP A 16 5.86 6.06 18.13
C ASP A 16 5.24 6.21 16.72
N LYS A 17 5.77 7.11 15.89
CA LYS A 17 5.27 7.40 14.53
C LYS A 17 6.28 7.03 13.46
N ARG A 18 7.58 7.24 13.71
CA ARG A 18 8.66 7.00 12.76
C ARG A 18 9.30 5.63 13.02
N GLN A 19 9.24 4.74 12.04
CA GLN A 19 9.81 3.40 12.13
C GLN A 19 10.94 3.22 11.10
N GLU A 20 12.09 3.84 11.36
CA GLU A 20 13.23 3.86 10.44
C GLU A 20 13.82 2.47 10.17
N PHE A 21 13.72 1.51 11.12
CA PHE A 21 14.12 0.13 10.89
C PHE A 21 13.18 -0.62 9.95
N ILE A 22 11.88 -0.35 10.01
CA ILE A 22 10.92 -0.90 9.04
C ILE A 22 11.25 -0.34 7.65
N LEU A 23 11.44 0.96 7.53
CA LEU A 23 11.83 1.62 6.28
C LEU A 23 13.16 1.04 5.73
N LEU A 24 14.15 0.77 6.59
CA LEU A 24 15.39 0.10 6.19
C LEU A 24 15.14 -1.30 5.66
N SER A 25 14.30 -2.09 6.33
CA SER A 25 13.92 -3.45 5.92
C SER A 25 13.24 -3.43 4.55
N ASP A 26 12.31 -2.50 4.35
CA ASP A 26 11.56 -2.35 3.09
C ASP A 26 12.51 -1.97 1.95
N THR A 27 13.32 -0.93 2.13
CA THR A 27 14.25 -0.45 1.09
C THR A 27 15.38 -1.42 0.75
N LEU A 28 15.70 -2.36 1.64
CA LEU A 28 16.65 -3.45 1.38
C LEU A 28 15.97 -4.70 0.78
N GLY A 29 14.65 -4.71 0.62
CA GLY A 29 13.87 -5.85 0.16
C GLY A 29 13.77 -6.98 1.17
N VAL A 30 14.17 -6.76 2.44
CA VAL A 30 14.14 -7.80 3.48
C VAL A 30 12.70 -8.14 3.86
N THR A 31 11.84 -7.14 4.02
CA THR A 31 10.42 -7.34 4.33
C THR A 31 9.75 -8.16 3.22
N MET A 32 9.96 -7.79 1.95
CA MET A 32 9.39 -8.52 0.81
C MET A 32 9.94 -9.94 0.67
N LEU A 33 11.23 -10.15 0.98
CA LEU A 33 11.80 -11.50 0.99
C LEU A 33 11.18 -12.39 2.07
N VAL A 34 10.95 -11.84 3.27
CA VAL A 34 10.28 -12.57 4.37
C VAL A 34 8.82 -12.88 3.99
N ASP A 35 8.12 -11.91 3.42
CA ASP A 35 6.76 -12.09 2.93
C ASP A 35 6.69 -13.21 1.88
N ALA A 36 7.54 -13.14 0.86
CA ALA A 36 7.61 -14.15 -0.19
C ALA A 36 7.99 -15.57 0.32
N ILE A 37 8.77 -15.68 1.39
CA ILE A 37 9.08 -16.97 2.01
C ILE A 37 7.87 -17.53 2.75
N ASN A 38 7.10 -16.68 3.43
CA ASN A 38 5.97 -17.09 4.26
C ASN A 38 4.71 -17.40 3.42
N HIS A 39 4.52 -16.71 2.29
CA HIS A 39 3.33 -16.82 1.42
C HIS A 39 3.68 -17.44 0.06
N GLN A 40 4.59 -18.41 0.04
CA GLN A 40 4.95 -19.09 -1.20
C GLN A 40 3.77 -19.81 -1.83
N THR A 41 3.47 -19.45 -3.07
CA THR A 41 2.52 -20.18 -3.91
C THR A 41 3.13 -20.41 -5.28
N SER A 42 2.82 -21.54 -5.90
CA SER A 42 3.12 -21.82 -7.32
C SER A 42 1.89 -21.64 -8.20
N ASP A 43 0.75 -21.30 -7.63
CA ASP A 43 -0.50 -21.11 -8.36
C ASP A 43 -0.54 -19.68 -8.96
N PRO A 44 -0.56 -19.53 -10.29
CA PRO A 44 -0.60 -18.23 -10.96
C PRO A 44 -1.94 -17.50 -10.76
N MET A 45 -2.95 -18.15 -10.20
CA MET A 45 -4.25 -17.54 -9.89
C MET A 45 -4.26 -16.82 -8.53
N VAL A 46 -3.26 -17.06 -7.69
CA VAL A 46 -3.14 -16.41 -6.38
C VAL A 46 -2.39 -15.09 -6.53
N SER A 47 -3.02 -14.01 -6.09
CA SER A 47 -2.38 -12.69 -6.04
C SER A 47 -1.24 -12.67 -5.03
N GLU A 48 -0.11 -12.07 -5.41
CA GLU A 48 1.03 -11.91 -4.52
C GLU A 48 0.72 -10.94 -3.39
N SER A 49 1.18 -11.26 -2.18
CA SER A 49 1.13 -10.37 -1.03
C SER A 49 2.25 -9.34 -1.06
N THR A 50 2.08 -8.27 -0.31
CA THR A 50 3.08 -7.21 -0.16
C THR A 50 2.99 -6.56 1.22
N VAL A 51 3.83 -5.57 1.47
CA VAL A 51 3.87 -4.82 2.72
C VAL A 51 2.57 -4.04 2.96
N LEU A 52 2.10 -4.03 4.22
CA LEU A 52 0.94 -3.22 4.63
C LEU A 52 1.20 -1.72 4.44
N GLY A 53 2.42 -1.30 4.68
CA GLY A 53 2.81 0.10 4.67
C GLY A 53 2.39 0.85 5.96
N PRO A 54 2.98 2.03 6.20
CA PRO A 54 2.79 2.77 7.46
C PRO A 54 1.50 3.61 7.50
N PHE A 55 0.73 3.68 6.41
CA PHE A 55 -0.44 4.57 6.29
C PHE A 55 -1.78 3.85 6.41
N TYR A 56 -1.75 2.54 6.69
CA TYR A 56 -2.98 1.80 7.00
C TYR A 56 -3.59 2.30 8.32
N VAL A 57 -4.91 2.47 8.32
CA VAL A 57 -5.71 2.76 9.51
C VAL A 57 -6.83 1.74 9.58
N ALA A 58 -6.97 1.12 10.74
CA ALA A 58 -8.04 0.16 10.97
C ALA A 58 -9.43 0.83 10.96
N ASP A 59 -10.43 0.05 10.59
CA ASP A 59 -11.84 0.48 10.55
C ASP A 59 -12.07 1.76 9.71
N PRO A 60 -11.66 1.77 8.43
CA PRO A 60 -11.95 2.88 7.56
C PRO A 60 -13.47 3.01 7.31
N PRO A 61 -13.95 4.16 6.82
CA PRO A 61 -15.36 4.35 6.53
C PRO A 61 -15.92 3.29 5.58
N GLU A 62 -17.10 2.76 5.89
CA GLU A 62 -17.82 1.85 4.99
C GLU A 62 -18.50 2.65 3.90
N VAL A 63 -18.40 2.17 2.66
CA VAL A 63 -19.05 2.76 1.48
C VAL A 63 -19.72 1.69 0.63
N ALA A 64 -20.77 2.08 -0.08
CA ALA A 64 -21.43 1.18 -1.01
C ALA A 64 -20.61 1.04 -2.30
N ARG A 65 -20.81 -0.08 -2.99
CA ARG A 65 -20.17 -0.33 -4.28
C ARG A 65 -20.51 0.78 -5.29
N GLY A 66 -19.48 1.31 -5.94
CA GLY A 66 -19.59 2.37 -6.94
C GLY A 66 -19.65 3.78 -6.38
N GLU A 67 -19.60 3.94 -5.07
CA GLU A 67 -19.49 5.26 -4.43
C GLU A 67 -18.05 5.80 -4.52
N SER A 68 -17.91 7.09 -4.25
CA SER A 68 -16.62 7.78 -4.25
C SER A 68 -15.98 7.79 -2.86
N ILE A 69 -14.66 7.67 -2.84
CA ILE A 69 -13.84 7.74 -1.61
C ILE A 69 -12.94 8.98 -1.55
N ASP A 70 -13.06 9.88 -2.53
CA ASP A 70 -12.25 11.09 -2.69
C ASP A 70 -12.78 12.31 -1.91
N TRP A 71 -13.48 12.06 -0.79
CA TRP A 71 -14.13 13.11 -0.01
C TRP A 71 -13.21 14.31 0.25
N ASN A 72 -13.58 15.46 -0.33
CA ASN A 72 -12.85 16.73 -0.22
C ASN A 72 -11.41 16.73 -0.75
N VAL A 73 -11.08 15.82 -1.67
CA VAL A 73 -9.79 15.79 -2.36
C VAL A 73 -9.97 16.09 -3.84
N GLU A 74 -9.20 17.04 -4.34
CA GLU A 74 -9.17 17.35 -5.76
C GLU A 74 -8.18 16.46 -6.51
N GLY A 75 -8.54 16.03 -7.72
CA GLY A 75 -7.68 15.21 -8.57
C GLY A 75 -8.39 14.74 -9.83
N GLU A 76 -7.69 14.08 -10.71
CA GLU A 76 -8.27 13.44 -11.88
C GLU A 76 -9.11 12.24 -11.44
N PRO A 77 -10.43 12.20 -11.78
CA PRO A 77 -11.28 11.08 -11.39
C PRO A 77 -10.77 9.75 -11.94
N PHE A 78 -10.73 8.76 -11.08
CA PHE A 78 -10.25 7.42 -11.38
C PHE A 78 -11.27 6.37 -10.90
N PHE A 79 -11.69 5.50 -11.80
CA PHE A 79 -12.60 4.41 -11.46
C PHE A 79 -11.83 3.11 -11.30
N VAL A 80 -12.02 2.46 -10.16
CA VAL A 80 -11.41 1.16 -9.83
C VAL A 80 -12.50 0.12 -9.75
N GLU A 81 -12.35 -0.97 -10.49
CA GLU A 81 -13.22 -2.13 -10.41
C GLU A 81 -12.41 -3.42 -10.47
N GLY A 82 -12.95 -4.45 -9.87
CA GLY A 82 -12.31 -5.75 -9.88
C GLY A 82 -13.23 -6.86 -9.38
N ARG A 83 -12.65 -8.06 -9.32
CA ARG A 83 -13.35 -9.26 -8.87
C ARG A 83 -12.43 -10.08 -7.97
N VAL A 84 -12.99 -10.54 -6.86
CA VAL A 84 -12.33 -11.48 -5.96
C VAL A 84 -12.85 -12.89 -6.24
N HIS A 85 -11.95 -13.85 -6.36
CA HIS A 85 -12.25 -15.26 -6.58
C HIS A 85 -11.30 -16.14 -5.76
N ASP A 86 -11.67 -17.38 -5.54
CA ASP A 86 -10.80 -18.40 -4.95
C ASP A 86 -9.77 -18.93 -5.98
N GLU A 87 -8.92 -19.86 -5.55
CA GLU A 87 -7.89 -20.53 -6.39
C GLU A 87 -8.48 -21.31 -7.57
N ARG A 88 -9.79 -21.61 -7.54
CA ARG A 88 -10.51 -22.32 -8.62
C ARG A 88 -11.17 -21.36 -9.61
N GLY A 89 -11.08 -20.04 -9.35
CA GLY A 89 -11.73 -19.01 -10.14
C GLY A 89 -13.20 -18.78 -9.78
N GLU A 90 -13.70 -19.41 -8.69
CA GLU A 90 -15.07 -19.20 -8.24
C GLU A 90 -15.18 -17.85 -7.49
N PRO A 91 -16.24 -17.06 -7.74
CA PRO A 91 -16.38 -15.76 -7.13
C PRO A 91 -16.57 -15.86 -5.61
N LEU A 92 -15.92 -14.97 -4.87
CA LEU A 92 -16.07 -14.85 -3.43
C LEU A 92 -16.96 -13.65 -3.07
N ALA A 93 -18.16 -13.96 -2.57
CA ALA A 93 -19.10 -12.97 -2.06
C ALA A 93 -18.75 -12.53 -0.64
N ASN A 94 -19.16 -11.32 -0.27
CA ASN A 94 -18.98 -10.75 1.08
C ASN A 94 -17.52 -10.71 1.56
N VAL A 95 -16.55 -10.66 0.65
CA VAL A 95 -15.16 -10.37 1.00
C VAL A 95 -15.09 -8.91 1.46
N VAL A 96 -14.60 -8.69 2.67
CA VAL A 96 -14.35 -7.35 3.17
C VAL A 96 -13.04 -6.84 2.55
N ILE A 97 -13.10 -5.66 1.94
CA ILE A 97 -11.96 -5.03 1.27
C ILE A 97 -11.72 -3.66 1.88
N ASP A 98 -10.58 -3.46 2.52
CA ASP A 98 -10.08 -2.15 2.88
C ASP A 98 -9.16 -1.64 1.78
N VAL A 99 -9.37 -0.40 1.33
CA VAL A 99 -8.50 0.28 0.36
C VAL A 99 -7.95 1.57 0.96
N TRP A 100 -6.73 1.95 0.56
CA TRP A 100 -6.14 3.25 0.86
C TRP A 100 -5.08 3.62 -0.18
N GLN A 101 -4.95 4.92 -0.43
CA GLN A 101 -4.02 5.44 -1.42
C GLN A 101 -3.56 6.86 -1.10
N SER A 102 -2.53 7.33 -1.79
CA SER A 102 -2.13 8.74 -1.82
C SER A 102 -3.08 9.57 -2.69
N ASP A 103 -3.12 10.87 -2.42
CA ASP A 103 -3.79 11.83 -3.28
C ASP A 103 -2.95 12.20 -4.53
N SER A 104 -3.45 13.16 -5.31
CA SER A 104 -2.78 13.68 -6.51
C SER A 104 -1.45 14.42 -6.24
N GLU A 105 -1.14 14.72 -4.99
CA GLU A 105 0.13 15.33 -4.55
C GLU A 105 1.09 14.32 -3.92
N GLY A 106 0.67 13.04 -3.76
CA GLY A 106 1.44 11.97 -3.15
C GLY A 106 1.37 11.88 -1.63
N PHE A 107 0.34 12.45 -1.00
CA PHE A 107 0.11 12.39 0.44
C PHE A 107 -1.06 11.49 0.79
N TYR A 108 -0.92 10.75 1.88
CA TYR A 108 -2.04 10.06 2.52
C TYR A 108 -2.77 11.01 3.48
N ASP A 109 -4.04 10.75 3.72
CA ASP A 109 -4.88 11.56 4.61
C ASP A 109 -4.29 11.71 6.03
N VAL A 110 -3.67 10.66 6.55
CA VAL A 110 -2.99 10.67 7.86
C VAL A 110 -1.74 11.57 7.92
N GLN A 111 -1.23 12.01 6.79
CA GLN A 111 -0.11 12.96 6.69
C GLN A 111 -0.60 14.40 6.63
N LYS A 112 -1.89 14.59 6.34
CA LYS A 112 -2.57 15.89 6.33
C LYS A 112 -3.45 15.97 7.58
N GLU A 113 -3.57 17.15 8.19
CA GLU A 113 -4.49 17.37 9.31
C GLU A 113 -5.94 17.53 8.77
N LEU A 114 -6.50 16.45 8.24
CA LEU A 114 -7.86 16.42 7.73
C LEU A 114 -8.85 16.16 8.87
N GLU A 115 -10.04 16.77 8.79
CA GLU A 115 -11.12 16.55 9.78
C GLU A 115 -11.77 15.16 9.65
N SER A 116 -11.60 14.51 8.51
CA SER A 116 -12.18 13.19 8.21
C SER A 116 -11.23 12.36 7.34
N ALA A 117 -11.40 11.03 7.40
CA ALA A 117 -10.72 10.11 6.51
C ALA A 117 -11.03 10.46 5.04
N SER A 118 -10.07 10.28 4.17
CA SER A 118 -10.22 10.43 2.73
C SER A 118 -9.30 9.47 1.97
N LEU A 119 -9.71 9.06 0.77
CA LEU A 119 -8.98 8.10 -0.07
C LEU A 119 -8.68 6.76 0.64
N ARG A 120 -9.56 6.42 1.59
CA ARG A 120 -9.62 5.11 2.26
C ARG A 120 -11.06 4.73 2.53
N ALA A 121 -11.39 3.48 2.32
CA ALA A 121 -12.73 2.98 2.56
C ALA A 121 -12.75 1.47 2.74
N ARG A 122 -13.88 0.97 3.26
CA ARG A 122 -14.22 -0.45 3.35
C ARG A 122 -15.41 -0.76 2.46
N PHE A 123 -15.31 -1.84 1.71
CA PHE A 123 -16.38 -2.39 0.87
C PHE A 123 -16.59 -3.85 1.17
N SER A 124 -17.70 -4.39 0.66
CA SER A 124 -17.89 -5.84 0.53
C SER A 124 -18.16 -6.20 -0.94
N THR A 125 -17.63 -7.33 -1.38
CA THR A 125 -17.94 -7.87 -2.70
C THR A 125 -19.39 -8.32 -2.79
N ASP A 126 -19.98 -8.21 -3.99
CA ASP A 126 -21.31 -8.75 -4.28
C ASP A 126 -21.28 -10.29 -4.50
N ASP A 127 -22.44 -10.87 -4.83
CA ASP A 127 -22.60 -12.31 -5.07
C ASP A 127 -21.75 -12.84 -6.24
N GLN A 128 -21.24 -11.96 -7.08
CA GLN A 128 -20.32 -12.28 -8.20
C GLN A 128 -18.86 -11.97 -7.86
N GLY A 129 -18.55 -11.66 -6.60
CA GLY A 129 -17.22 -11.29 -6.15
C GLY A 129 -16.77 -9.90 -6.61
N GLN A 130 -17.67 -9.06 -7.16
CA GLN A 130 -17.30 -7.79 -7.76
C GLN A 130 -17.23 -6.67 -6.73
N TYR A 131 -16.25 -5.77 -6.90
CA TYR A 131 -16.15 -4.49 -6.18
C TYR A 131 -15.89 -3.37 -7.19
N ALA A 132 -16.29 -2.15 -6.82
CA ALA A 132 -16.00 -0.95 -7.61
C ALA A 132 -16.11 0.30 -6.72
N PHE A 133 -15.31 1.32 -7.03
CA PHE A 133 -15.37 2.63 -6.38
C PHE A 133 -14.77 3.72 -7.27
N TRP A 134 -15.16 4.96 -7.02
CA TRP A 134 -14.52 6.14 -7.58
C TRP A 134 -13.50 6.69 -6.60
N THR A 135 -12.41 7.20 -7.14
CA THR A 135 -11.32 7.85 -6.42
C THR A 135 -10.64 8.89 -7.32
N VAL A 136 -9.53 9.44 -6.88
CA VAL A 136 -8.63 10.23 -7.74
C VAL A 136 -7.43 9.40 -8.15
N THR A 137 -6.82 9.71 -9.29
CA THR A 137 -5.58 9.07 -9.74
C THR A 137 -4.49 9.30 -8.68
N PRO A 138 -3.92 8.24 -8.08
CA PRO A 138 -2.84 8.38 -7.11
C PRO A 138 -1.58 8.92 -7.79
N SER A 139 -0.72 9.60 -7.03
CA SER A 139 0.58 10.04 -7.50
C SER A 139 1.71 9.22 -6.90
N PRO A 140 2.84 9.08 -7.61
CA PRO A 140 4.06 8.56 -7.02
C PRO A 140 4.53 9.48 -5.89
N TYR A 141 5.11 8.92 -4.85
CA TYR A 141 5.57 9.70 -3.71
C TYR A 141 6.93 9.21 -3.17
N PRO A 142 7.74 10.13 -2.62
CA PRO A 142 9.01 9.73 -2.02
C PRO A 142 8.80 9.18 -0.61
N ILE A 143 9.52 8.11 -0.28
CA ILE A 143 9.70 7.71 1.12
C ILE A 143 10.54 8.76 1.85
N PRO A 144 10.50 8.84 3.20
CA PRO A 144 11.30 9.79 3.96
C PRO A 144 12.80 9.66 3.68
N THR A 145 13.47 10.81 3.43
CA THR A 145 14.89 10.86 3.10
C THR A 145 15.74 11.62 4.11
N ASP A 146 15.14 12.14 5.17
CA ASP A 146 15.76 12.95 6.20
C ASP A 146 16.56 12.13 7.23
N GLY A 147 16.51 10.79 7.13
CA GLY A 147 17.16 9.84 8.02
C GLY A 147 18.31 9.04 7.40
N PRO A 148 18.83 8.07 8.17
CA PRO A 148 19.89 7.17 7.72
C PRO A 148 19.54 6.39 6.45
N VAL A 149 18.27 5.99 6.28
CA VAL A 149 17.82 5.26 5.08
C VAL A 149 17.90 6.15 3.84
N GLY A 150 17.44 7.41 3.93
CA GLY A 150 17.59 8.38 2.83
C GLY A 150 19.05 8.59 2.45
N LYS A 151 19.95 8.66 3.44
CA LYS A 151 21.39 8.76 3.18
C LYS A 151 21.96 7.50 2.50
N MET A 152 21.45 6.32 2.84
CA MET A 152 21.80 5.06 2.18
C MET A 152 21.37 5.09 0.71
N LEU A 153 20.14 5.51 0.41
CA LEU A 153 19.66 5.65 -0.97
C LEU A 153 20.53 6.61 -1.79
N GLU A 154 20.86 7.78 -1.21
CA GLU A 154 21.74 8.76 -1.87
C GLU A 154 23.11 8.17 -2.23
N VAL A 155 23.79 7.52 -1.29
CA VAL A 155 25.14 6.98 -1.54
C VAL A 155 25.14 5.75 -2.45
N THR A 156 23.99 5.08 -2.60
CA THR A 156 23.81 3.96 -3.54
C THR A 156 23.27 4.39 -4.89
N GLY A 157 23.00 5.69 -5.09
CA GLY A 157 22.46 6.23 -6.34
C GLY A 157 21.02 5.84 -6.61
N ARG A 158 20.24 5.47 -5.57
CA ARG A 158 18.82 5.13 -5.68
C ARG A 158 17.97 6.36 -5.40
N HIS A 159 16.88 6.52 -6.17
CA HIS A 159 15.84 7.51 -5.87
C HIS A 159 14.93 7.01 -4.73
N PRO A 160 14.21 7.92 -4.05
CA PRO A 160 13.31 7.55 -2.95
C PRO A 160 11.87 7.26 -3.37
N TYR A 161 11.52 7.36 -4.66
CA TYR A 161 10.14 7.31 -5.10
C TYR A 161 9.58 5.90 -5.15
N ARG A 162 8.32 5.79 -4.73
CA ARG A 162 7.44 4.66 -5.01
C ARG A 162 6.52 5.01 -6.17
N PRO A 163 6.19 4.06 -7.05
CA PRO A 163 5.20 4.28 -8.11
C PRO A 163 3.81 4.54 -7.53
N ALA A 164 2.95 5.19 -8.30
CA ALA A 164 1.54 5.40 -7.97
C ALA A 164 0.83 4.06 -7.78
N HIS A 165 0.14 3.87 -6.64
CA HIS A 165 -0.54 2.62 -6.30
C HIS A 165 -1.73 2.81 -5.39
N VAL A 166 -2.61 1.83 -5.42
CA VAL A 166 -3.71 1.66 -4.48
C VAL A 166 -3.44 0.41 -3.65
N HIS A 167 -3.50 0.52 -2.35
CA HIS A 167 -3.43 -0.61 -1.41
C HIS A 167 -4.77 -1.30 -1.29
N PHE A 168 -4.71 -2.61 -1.09
CA PHE A 168 -5.85 -3.47 -0.82
C PHE A 168 -5.54 -4.40 0.34
N MET A 169 -6.48 -4.54 1.27
CA MET A 169 -6.48 -5.63 2.24
C MET A 169 -7.81 -6.37 2.14
N LEU A 170 -7.74 -7.65 1.77
CA LEU A 170 -8.89 -8.51 1.55
C LEU A 170 -9.02 -9.50 2.69
N MET A 171 -10.21 -9.59 3.27
CA MET A 171 -10.53 -10.47 4.39
C MET A 171 -11.77 -11.30 4.05
N ALA A 172 -11.64 -12.62 4.07
CA ALA A 172 -12.73 -13.55 3.82
C ALA A 172 -12.69 -14.72 4.81
N GLU A 173 -13.85 -15.22 5.20
CA GLU A 173 -13.94 -16.38 6.09
C GLU A 173 -13.32 -17.63 5.43
N GLY A 174 -12.42 -18.30 6.13
CA GLY A 174 -11.74 -19.50 5.64
C GLY A 174 -10.50 -19.24 4.77
N PHE A 175 -10.14 -17.99 4.56
CA PHE A 175 -8.95 -17.57 3.82
C PHE A 175 -7.98 -16.76 4.69
N GLU A 176 -6.72 -16.79 4.34
CA GLU A 176 -5.73 -15.86 4.91
C GLU A 176 -6.00 -14.44 4.41
N THR A 177 -5.75 -13.45 5.27
CA THR A 177 -5.86 -12.04 4.86
C THR A 177 -4.81 -11.74 3.80
N LEU A 178 -5.24 -11.25 2.65
CA LEU A 178 -4.35 -10.80 1.58
C LEU A 178 -4.13 -9.28 1.69
N VAL A 179 -2.89 -8.86 1.83
CA VAL A 179 -2.48 -7.46 1.62
C VAL A 179 -1.75 -7.38 0.29
N THR A 180 -2.22 -6.52 -0.60
CA THR A 180 -1.61 -6.35 -1.93
C THR A 180 -1.70 -4.90 -2.41
N GLN A 181 -1.05 -4.60 -3.52
CA GLN A 181 -1.03 -3.27 -4.13
C GLN A 181 -1.26 -3.40 -5.64
N VAL A 182 -2.01 -2.47 -6.20
CA VAL A 182 -2.19 -2.34 -7.65
C VAL A 182 -1.51 -1.05 -8.10
N PHE A 183 -0.58 -1.18 -9.02
CA PHE A 183 0.26 -0.09 -9.52
C PHE A 183 -0.27 0.51 -10.82
N ALA A 184 -0.04 1.81 -11.04
CA ALA A 184 -0.31 2.45 -12.32
C ALA A 184 0.65 1.94 -13.41
N GLU A 185 0.12 1.41 -14.52
CA GLU A 185 0.91 0.74 -15.58
C GLU A 185 2.02 1.61 -16.20
N ASN A 186 1.79 2.91 -16.33
CA ASN A 186 2.73 3.83 -17.00
C ASN A 186 3.52 4.69 -16.01
N ASP A 187 3.57 4.33 -14.73
CA ASP A 187 4.31 5.10 -13.76
C ASP A 187 5.83 4.98 -14.01
N PRO A 188 6.58 6.11 -14.01
CA PRO A 188 8.01 6.11 -14.32
C PRO A 188 8.86 5.34 -13.31
N TYR A 189 8.35 5.10 -12.12
CA TYR A 189 9.06 4.40 -11.04
C TYR A 189 8.69 2.91 -10.93
N LEU A 190 7.79 2.40 -11.78
CA LEU A 190 7.26 1.03 -11.69
C LEU A 190 8.35 -0.05 -11.67
N ASN A 191 9.44 0.15 -12.40
CA ASN A 191 10.57 -0.79 -12.47
C ASN A 191 11.73 -0.46 -11.52
N SER A 192 11.55 0.49 -10.63
CA SER A 192 12.60 1.01 -9.75
C SER A 192 12.09 1.46 -8.39
N ASP A 193 10.95 0.88 -7.95
CA ASP A 193 10.35 1.19 -6.63
C ASP A 193 11.43 1.20 -5.53
N ALA A 194 11.34 2.18 -4.64
CA ALA A 194 12.24 2.32 -3.52
C ALA A 194 12.01 1.29 -2.39
N VAL A 195 10.89 0.58 -2.44
CA VAL A 195 10.46 -0.44 -1.44
C VAL A 195 10.38 -1.80 -2.08
#